data_f103ea858de3e18f882c8ef11e830092
#
_entry.id   f103ea858de3e18f882c8ef11e830092
#
_cell.length_a   1.000
_cell.length_b   1.000
_cell.length_c   1.000
_cell.angle_alpha   90.00
_cell.angle_beta   90.00
_cell.angle_gamma   90.00
#
_symmetry.space_group_name_H-M   'P 1'
#
loop_
_entity.id
_entity.type
_entity.pdbx_description
1 polymer ?
#
loop_
_entity_poly.entity_id
_entity_poly.type
_entity_poly.pdbx_seq_one_letter_code
_entity_poly.pdbx_strand_id
1 'polypeptide(L)'
;MDAVSSPHLSAPSARGFAHVETWIFDLDNTLYPHEARVWPQVDERITLYLMQHFEMDGLSARALQKHYYHRYGTTLRGLMEEEGIDAADFLDFAHDIDHSAIELNPLLGDAIEKLPGRKLILTNGSRKHAQNVAMKLGIFDHFEDVFDIEAAEFTPKPNRRAYDLFVEKHRIEPSHAAMFEDIAKNLVVPHDLGMTTCLVLPKTVDPFRDAFEQEVVEAPHIDHVTTDLAGFLSGPVCGSL
;
A
#
# COMPACT_ATOMS: atom_id res chain seq x y z
N MET A 1 -53.94 3.12 9.59
CA MET A 1 -52.85 3.47 8.68
C MET A 1 -51.59 3.49 9.51
N ASP A 2 -50.96 2.33 9.64
CA ASP A 2 -49.78 2.17 10.49
C ASP A 2 -48.56 2.54 9.66
N ALA A 3 -47.82 3.55 10.11
CA ALA A 3 -46.56 3.98 9.53
C ALA A 3 -45.51 2.89 9.78
N VAL A 4 -45.11 2.20 8.75
CA VAL A 4 -43.95 1.27 8.77
C VAL A 4 -42.69 2.10 8.94
N SER A 5 -42.15 2.08 10.16
CA SER A 5 -40.86 2.65 10.50
C SER A 5 -39.77 1.83 9.78
N SER A 6 -39.13 2.42 8.79
CA SER A 6 -37.94 1.82 8.14
C SER A 6 -36.83 1.73 9.18
N PRO A 7 -36.15 0.58 9.31
CA PRO A 7 -34.97 0.50 10.19
C PRO A 7 -33.88 1.41 9.62
N HIS A 8 -33.50 2.44 10.37
CA HIS A 8 -32.24 3.15 10.17
C HIS A 8 -31.11 2.15 10.42
N LEU A 9 -30.53 1.61 9.37
CA LEU A 9 -29.22 1.00 9.44
C LEU A 9 -28.23 2.14 9.79
N SER A 10 -27.87 2.23 11.08
CA SER A 10 -26.73 3.05 11.48
C SER A 10 -25.52 2.53 10.73
N ALA A 11 -24.78 3.43 10.07
CA ALA A 11 -23.48 3.09 9.51
C ALA A 11 -22.63 2.44 10.62
N PRO A 12 -21.88 1.36 10.33
CA PRO A 12 -21.01 0.76 11.32
C PRO A 12 -20.07 1.84 11.86
N SER A 13 -19.98 1.92 13.20
CA SER A 13 -19.02 2.81 13.85
C SER A 13 -17.61 2.45 13.38
N ALA A 14 -16.84 3.44 12.94
CA ALA A 14 -15.44 3.25 12.56
C ALA A 14 -14.67 2.55 13.70
N ARG A 15 -13.85 1.55 13.35
CA ARG A 15 -13.03 0.83 14.33
C ARG A 15 -11.96 1.76 14.88
N GLY A 16 -11.74 1.75 16.18
CA GLY A 16 -10.69 2.53 16.85
C GLY A 16 -9.35 1.79 16.87
N PHE A 17 -8.37 2.35 17.59
CA PHE A 17 -6.99 1.81 17.64
C PHE A 17 -6.60 1.22 19.01
N ALA A 18 -7.42 1.35 20.03
CA ALA A 18 -7.09 0.94 21.41
C ALA A 18 -6.76 -0.56 21.58
N HIS A 19 -7.20 -1.39 20.64
CA HIS A 19 -6.97 -2.85 20.64
C HIS A 19 -5.84 -3.28 19.71
N VAL A 20 -5.16 -2.33 19.01
CA VAL A 20 -4.19 -2.64 17.98
C VAL A 20 -2.83 -2.98 18.59
N GLU A 21 -2.32 -4.15 18.24
CA GLU A 21 -1.02 -4.68 18.64
C GLU A 21 -0.07 -4.84 17.44
N THR A 22 -0.60 -4.83 16.22
CA THR A 22 0.17 -4.96 14.96
C THR A 22 -0.21 -3.86 13.98
N TRP A 23 0.78 -3.05 13.60
CA TRP A 23 0.65 -1.92 12.69
C TRP A 23 1.25 -2.29 11.36
N ILE A 24 0.43 -2.28 10.32
CA ILE A 24 0.80 -2.71 8.96
C ILE A 24 0.74 -1.49 8.06
N PHE A 25 1.82 -1.25 7.36
CA PHE A 25 1.93 -0.12 6.45
C PHE A 25 2.22 -0.62 5.04
N ASP A 26 1.47 -0.13 4.06
CA ASP A 26 1.98 -0.12 2.70
C ASP A 26 3.18 0.84 2.61
N LEU A 27 3.93 0.76 1.51
CA LEU A 27 5.15 1.54 1.33
C LEU A 27 4.91 2.77 0.45
N ASP A 28 4.60 2.50 -0.83
CA ASP A 28 4.62 3.51 -1.90
C ASP A 28 3.44 4.47 -1.77
N ASN A 29 3.72 5.77 -1.69
CA ASN A 29 2.76 6.84 -1.43
C ASN A 29 2.02 6.75 -0.06
N THR A 30 2.41 5.79 0.79
CA THR A 30 1.89 5.64 2.16
C THR A 30 2.91 6.13 3.19
N LEU A 31 4.13 5.54 3.23
CA LEU A 31 5.18 5.94 4.17
C LEU A 31 5.94 7.20 3.73
N TYR A 32 5.90 7.54 2.47
CA TYR A 32 6.41 8.79 1.92
C TYR A 32 5.31 9.51 1.15
N PRO A 33 5.34 10.85 1.10
CA PRO A 33 4.34 11.59 0.39
C PRO A 33 4.52 11.46 -1.12
N HIS A 34 3.42 11.52 -1.84
CA HIS A 34 3.36 11.49 -3.29
C HIS A 34 4.29 12.51 -3.97
N GLU A 35 4.47 13.66 -3.34
CA GLU A 35 5.34 14.75 -3.80
C GLU A 35 6.82 14.36 -3.88
N ALA A 36 7.25 13.29 -3.21
CA ALA A 36 8.60 12.73 -3.35
C ALA A 36 8.87 12.12 -4.74
N ARG A 37 7.81 11.90 -5.55
CA ARG A 37 7.88 11.43 -6.93
C ARG A 37 8.69 10.16 -7.13
N VAL A 38 8.66 9.27 -6.16
CA VAL A 38 9.33 7.96 -6.25
C VAL A 38 8.56 7.04 -7.18
N TRP A 39 7.25 6.87 -6.93
CA TRP A 39 6.39 6.03 -7.75
C TRP A 39 6.38 6.37 -9.24
N PRO A 40 6.31 7.65 -9.68
CA PRO A 40 6.42 7.98 -11.10
C PRO A 40 7.67 7.45 -11.78
N GLN A 41 8.83 7.39 -11.08
CA GLN A 41 10.05 6.82 -11.64
C GLN A 41 9.92 5.30 -11.84
N VAL A 42 9.34 4.59 -10.85
CA VAL A 42 9.07 3.14 -10.98
C VAL A 42 8.13 2.89 -12.17
N ASP A 43 7.06 3.66 -12.29
CA ASP A 43 6.08 3.55 -13.37
C ASP A 43 6.70 3.80 -14.77
N GLU A 44 7.60 4.78 -14.89
CA GLU A 44 8.39 5.04 -16.10
C GLU A 44 9.37 3.92 -16.40
N ARG A 45 10.06 3.37 -15.39
CA ARG A 45 10.98 2.23 -15.53
C ARG A 45 10.26 0.97 -16.02
N ILE A 46 9.06 0.71 -15.51
CA ILE A 46 8.22 -0.40 -15.98
C ILE A 46 7.88 -0.21 -17.46
N THR A 47 7.47 0.99 -17.87
CA THR A 47 7.21 1.29 -19.29
C THR A 47 8.46 1.05 -20.13
N LEU A 48 9.61 1.51 -19.67
CA LEU A 48 10.89 1.36 -20.37
C LEU A 48 11.31 -0.13 -20.49
N TYR A 49 11.09 -0.93 -19.45
CA TYR A 49 11.31 -2.37 -19.50
C TYR A 49 10.50 -3.02 -20.62
N LEU A 50 9.21 -2.71 -20.72
CA LEU A 50 8.34 -3.23 -21.78
C LEU A 50 8.79 -2.80 -23.17
N MET A 51 9.18 -1.52 -23.34
CA MET A 51 9.72 -1.02 -24.61
C MET A 51 10.95 -1.81 -25.07
N GLN A 52 11.87 -2.07 -24.15
CA GLN A 52 13.11 -2.80 -24.44
C GLN A 52 12.86 -4.29 -24.67
N HIS A 53 12.02 -4.90 -23.84
CA HIS A 53 11.76 -6.34 -23.90
C HIS A 53 10.97 -6.74 -25.16
N PHE A 54 9.97 -5.94 -25.55
CA PHE A 54 9.11 -6.23 -26.70
C PHE A 54 9.46 -5.43 -27.96
N GLU A 55 10.52 -4.63 -27.95
CA GLU A 55 10.94 -3.77 -29.08
C GLU A 55 9.78 -2.87 -29.58
N MET A 56 8.98 -2.32 -28.67
CA MET A 56 7.80 -1.52 -29.00
C MET A 56 7.97 -0.03 -28.63
N ASP A 57 7.12 0.82 -29.22
CA ASP A 57 7.09 2.24 -28.87
C ASP A 57 6.48 2.47 -27.47
N GLY A 58 6.76 3.67 -26.90
CA GLY A 58 6.35 3.99 -25.54
C GLY A 58 4.84 4.01 -25.32
N LEU A 59 4.03 4.37 -26.33
CA LEU A 59 2.58 4.38 -26.20
C LEU A 59 2.02 2.95 -26.11
N SER A 60 2.51 2.07 -26.96
CA SER A 60 2.17 0.65 -26.94
C SER A 60 2.60 -0.02 -25.64
N ALA A 61 3.82 0.26 -25.17
CA ALA A 61 4.34 -0.24 -23.89
C ALA A 61 3.47 0.24 -22.72
N ARG A 62 3.12 1.51 -22.70
CA ARG A 62 2.23 2.07 -21.66
C ARG A 62 0.84 1.41 -21.65
N ALA A 63 0.26 1.19 -22.83
CA ALA A 63 -1.03 0.50 -22.94
C ALA A 63 -0.95 -0.95 -22.44
N LEU A 64 0.13 -1.67 -22.78
CA LEU A 64 0.36 -3.04 -22.30
C LEU A 64 0.59 -3.07 -20.78
N GLN A 65 1.36 -2.14 -20.23
CA GLN A 65 1.56 -1.99 -18.78
C GLN A 65 0.23 -1.86 -18.05
N LYS A 66 -0.64 -0.94 -18.52
CA LYS A 66 -1.96 -0.73 -17.91
C LYS A 66 -2.88 -1.94 -18.09
N HIS A 67 -2.82 -2.61 -19.25
CA HIS A 67 -3.57 -3.85 -19.47
C HIS A 67 -3.21 -4.92 -18.43
N TYR A 68 -1.91 -5.17 -18.23
CA TYR A 68 -1.45 -6.16 -17.24
C TYR A 68 -1.82 -5.74 -15.81
N TYR A 69 -1.64 -4.46 -15.47
CA TYR A 69 -2.00 -3.96 -14.15
C TYR A 69 -3.49 -4.16 -13.84
N HIS A 70 -4.38 -3.82 -14.79
CA HIS A 70 -5.81 -4.00 -14.60
C HIS A 70 -6.24 -5.47 -14.52
N ARG A 71 -5.63 -6.33 -15.32
CA ARG A 71 -6.02 -7.73 -15.42
C ARG A 71 -5.44 -8.60 -14.30
N TYR A 72 -4.21 -8.35 -13.90
CA TYR A 72 -3.44 -9.21 -13.00
C TYR A 72 -3.11 -8.55 -11.64
N GLY A 73 -3.40 -7.27 -11.46
CA GLY A 73 -3.12 -6.51 -10.25
C GLY A 73 -1.74 -5.84 -10.25
N THR A 74 -0.75 -6.39 -10.97
CA THR A 74 0.54 -5.76 -11.27
C THR A 74 0.99 -6.11 -12.68
N THR A 75 1.83 -5.25 -13.27
CA THR A 75 2.47 -5.53 -14.57
C THR A 75 3.35 -6.76 -14.50
N LEU A 76 4.10 -6.93 -13.41
CA LEU A 76 4.94 -8.10 -13.16
C LEU A 76 4.13 -9.40 -13.24
N ARG A 77 3.00 -9.47 -12.57
CA ARG A 77 2.18 -10.69 -12.59
C ARG A 77 1.70 -11.03 -14.00
N GLY A 78 1.30 -10.04 -14.79
CA GLY A 78 0.92 -10.23 -16.18
C GLY A 78 2.07 -10.76 -17.04
N LEU A 79 3.27 -10.18 -16.89
CA LEU A 79 4.46 -10.62 -17.58
C LEU A 79 4.88 -12.06 -17.21
N MET A 80 4.79 -12.42 -15.96
CA MET A 80 5.07 -13.80 -15.51
C MET A 80 4.09 -14.81 -16.10
N GLU A 81 2.79 -14.48 -16.11
CA GLU A 81 1.74 -15.40 -16.57
C GLU A 81 1.70 -15.57 -18.09
N GLU A 82 1.88 -14.48 -18.84
CA GLU A 82 1.72 -14.50 -20.31
C GLU A 82 3.04 -14.70 -21.04
N GLU A 83 4.16 -14.21 -20.48
CA GLU A 83 5.45 -14.15 -21.17
C GLU A 83 6.55 -15.01 -20.49
N GLY A 84 6.28 -15.51 -19.26
CA GLY A 84 7.26 -16.30 -18.51
C GLY A 84 8.50 -15.53 -18.08
N ILE A 85 8.38 -14.22 -17.86
CA ILE A 85 9.48 -13.32 -17.46
C ILE A 85 10.02 -13.73 -16.09
N ASP A 86 11.35 -13.64 -15.91
CA ASP A 86 11.98 -13.73 -14.61
C ASP A 86 11.65 -12.49 -13.76
N ALA A 87 11.08 -12.74 -12.59
CA ALA A 87 10.63 -11.67 -11.71
C ALA A 87 11.81 -10.87 -11.14
N ALA A 88 12.95 -11.49 -10.85
CA ALA A 88 14.09 -10.81 -10.24
C ALA A 88 14.67 -9.76 -11.18
N ASP A 89 14.86 -10.10 -12.46
CA ASP A 89 15.36 -9.17 -13.48
C ASP A 89 14.41 -7.97 -13.65
N PHE A 90 13.09 -8.23 -13.69
CA PHE A 90 12.10 -7.17 -13.79
C PHE A 90 12.11 -6.26 -12.56
N LEU A 91 12.11 -6.82 -11.34
CA LEU A 91 12.09 -6.05 -10.11
C LEU A 91 13.36 -5.21 -9.93
N ASP A 92 14.53 -5.77 -10.23
CA ASP A 92 15.77 -5.01 -10.18
C ASP A 92 15.77 -3.86 -11.19
N PHE A 93 15.27 -4.07 -12.40
CA PHE A 93 15.15 -3.01 -13.40
C PHE A 93 14.14 -1.94 -13.00
N ALA A 94 12.93 -2.33 -12.56
CA ALA A 94 11.86 -1.40 -12.23
C ALA A 94 12.20 -0.52 -11.01
N HIS A 95 12.96 -1.06 -10.04
CA HIS A 95 13.36 -0.35 -8.83
C HIS A 95 14.77 0.27 -8.88
N ASP A 96 15.42 0.28 -10.04
CA ASP A 96 16.65 1.04 -10.28
C ASP A 96 16.32 2.51 -10.54
N ILE A 97 16.00 3.23 -9.48
CA ILE A 97 15.51 4.61 -9.48
C ILE A 97 16.35 5.50 -8.57
N ASP A 98 16.19 6.82 -8.73
CA ASP A 98 16.82 7.81 -7.85
C ASP A 98 15.98 8.05 -6.59
N HIS A 99 16.52 7.69 -5.43
CA HIS A 99 15.92 7.91 -4.13
C HIS A 99 16.34 9.24 -3.48
N SER A 100 17.07 10.12 -4.18
CA SER A 100 17.62 11.36 -3.59
C SER A 100 16.53 12.37 -3.19
N ALA A 101 15.36 12.29 -3.81
CA ALA A 101 14.22 13.15 -3.47
C ALA A 101 13.49 12.73 -2.17
N ILE A 102 13.83 11.56 -1.62
CA ILE A 102 13.30 11.14 -0.32
C ILE A 102 14.11 11.82 0.77
N GLU A 103 13.46 12.66 1.54
CA GLU A 103 14.05 13.32 2.70
C GLU A 103 13.81 12.51 3.99
N LEU A 104 14.73 12.67 4.96
CA LEU A 104 14.50 12.13 6.31
C LEU A 104 13.19 12.67 6.88
N ASN A 105 12.39 11.78 7.51
CA ASN A 105 11.13 12.15 8.15
C ASN A 105 11.14 11.80 9.65
N PRO A 106 11.83 12.59 10.49
CA PRO A 106 11.90 12.31 11.92
C PRO A 106 10.54 12.31 12.60
N LEU A 107 9.60 13.14 12.14
CA LEU A 107 8.25 13.19 12.71
C LEU A 107 7.50 11.88 12.51
N LEU A 108 7.65 11.26 11.33
CA LEU A 108 7.08 9.94 11.07
C LEU A 108 7.80 8.85 11.89
N GLY A 109 9.13 8.92 11.98
CA GLY A 109 9.92 8.01 12.81
C GLY A 109 9.48 8.03 14.26
N ASP A 110 9.43 9.22 14.86
CA ASP A 110 8.97 9.42 16.24
C ASP A 110 7.53 8.92 16.47
N ALA A 111 6.65 9.11 15.48
CA ALA A 111 5.27 8.65 15.54
C ALA A 111 5.18 7.11 15.51
N ILE A 112 5.91 6.46 14.58
CA ILE A 112 5.95 5.00 14.46
C ILE A 112 6.60 4.36 15.69
N GLU A 113 7.68 4.95 16.22
CA GLU A 113 8.37 4.45 17.43
C GLU A 113 7.42 4.35 18.62
N LYS A 114 6.55 5.35 18.80
CA LYS A 114 5.60 5.42 19.92
C LYS A 114 4.43 4.42 19.83
N LEU A 115 4.17 3.83 18.66
CA LEU A 115 3.12 2.83 18.53
C LEU A 115 3.49 1.57 19.34
N PRO A 116 2.59 1.03 20.15
CA PRO A 116 2.85 -0.20 20.88
C PRO A 116 2.88 -1.41 19.95
N GLY A 117 3.60 -2.45 20.33
CA GLY A 117 3.60 -3.72 19.61
C GLY A 117 4.40 -3.71 18.31
N ARG A 118 3.98 -4.51 17.34
CA ARG A 118 4.71 -4.84 16.13
C ARG A 118 4.43 -3.85 14.99
N LYS A 119 5.42 -3.58 14.16
CA LYS A 119 5.31 -2.75 12.95
C LYS A 119 5.85 -3.54 11.77
N LEU A 120 5.06 -3.63 10.70
CA LEU A 120 5.35 -4.42 9.51
C LEU A 120 5.07 -3.60 8.25
N ILE A 121 5.86 -3.83 7.20
CA ILE A 121 5.58 -3.30 5.87
C ILE A 121 5.00 -4.43 5.01
N LEU A 122 3.90 -4.15 4.31
CA LEU A 122 3.25 -5.04 3.33
C LEU A 122 3.15 -4.32 1.99
N THR A 123 4.03 -4.65 1.04
CA THR A 123 4.13 -3.95 -0.25
C THR A 123 4.02 -4.89 -1.45
N ASN A 124 3.54 -4.36 -2.60
CA ASN A 124 3.64 -5.01 -3.91
C ASN A 124 5.00 -4.78 -4.59
N GLY A 125 5.88 -3.96 -4.00
CA GLY A 125 7.24 -3.76 -4.44
C GLY A 125 8.19 -4.85 -3.93
N SER A 126 9.48 -4.76 -4.32
CA SER A 126 10.52 -5.66 -3.82
C SER A 126 11.02 -5.25 -2.43
N ARG A 127 11.55 -6.21 -1.68
CA ARG A 127 12.19 -5.96 -0.37
C ARG A 127 13.30 -4.93 -0.46
N LYS A 128 14.14 -5.01 -1.50
CA LYS A 128 15.23 -4.08 -1.73
C LYS A 128 14.74 -2.65 -1.91
N HIS A 129 13.68 -2.45 -2.68
CA HIS A 129 13.04 -1.14 -2.83
C HIS A 129 12.52 -0.62 -1.49
N ALA A 130 11.77 -1.43 -0.75
CA ALA A 130 11.24 -1.05 0.54
C ALA A 130 12.33 -0.69 1.56
N GLN A 131 13.42 -1.43 1.60
CA GLN A 131 14.57 -1.13 2.45
C GLN A 131 15.21 0.22 2.07
N ASN A 132 15.46 0.45 0.77
CA ASN A 132 16.05 1.71 0.29
C ASN A 132 15.19 2.93 0.69
N VAL A 133 13.88 2.83 0.47
CA VAL A 133 12.93 3.90 0.83
C VAL A 133 12.91 4.12 2.34
N ALA A 134 12.72 3.07 3.13
CA ALA A 134 12.60 3.17 4.58
C ALA A 134 13.90 3.66 5.24
N MET A 135 15.08 3.27 4.72
CA MET A 135 16.38 3.78 5.16
C MET A 135 16.53 5.28 4.85
N LYS A 136 16.12 5.73 3.67
CA LYS A 136 16.14 7.15 3.31
C LYS A 136 15.24 8.00 4.18
N LEU A 137 14.06 7.49 4.53
CA LEU A 137 13.15 8.12 5.47
C LEU A 137 13.68 8.13 6.91
N GLY A 138 14.68 7.28 7.25
CA GLY A 138 15.18 7.09 8.61
C GLY A 138 14.26 6.29 9.52
N ILE A 139 13.41 5.42 8.95
CA ILE A 139 12.38 4.68 9.69
C ILE A 139 12.57 3.16 9.64
N PHE A 140 13.56 2.65 8.90
CA PHE A 140 13.70 1.21 8.65
C PHE A 140 13.80 0.39 9.95
N ASP A 141 14.55 0.88 10.93
CA ASP A 141 14.82 0.17 12.18
C ASP A 141 13.59 0.07 13.11
N HIS A 142 12.50 0.77 12.80
CA HIS A 142 11.24 0.64 13.53
C HIS A 142 10.41 -0.57 13.08
N PHE A 143 10.72 -1.17 11.93
CA PHE A 143 9.95 -2.28 11.36
C PHE A 143 10.58 -3.63 11.68
N GLU A 144 9.75 -4.59 12.08
CA GLU A 144 10.15 -5.97 12.36
C GLU A 144 10.49 -6.72 11.06
N ASP A 145 9.69 -6.56 10.02
CA ASP A 145 9.89 -7.20 8.72
C ASP A 145 9.25 -6.37 7.59
N VAL A 146 9.72 -6.67 6.38
CA VAL A 146 9.11 -6.26 5.11
C VAL A 146 8.56 -7.50 4.42
N PHE A 147 7.26 -7.55 4.20
CA PHE A 147 6.61 -8.57 3.38
C PHE A 147 6.38 -8.00 2.00
N ASP A 148 7.16 -8.47 1.06
CA ASP A 148 7.22 -7.98 -0.31
C ASP A 148 6.48 -8.90 -1.30
N ILE A 149 6.52 -8.56 -2.57
CA ILE A 149 5.84 -9.30 -3.63
C ILE A 149 6.38 -10.74 -3.78
N GLU A 150 7.66 -10.98 -3.49
CA GLU A 150 8.25 -12.33 -3.52
C GLU A 150 7.72 -13.19 -2.37
N ALA A 151 7.67 -12.63 -1.16
CA ALA A 151 7.10 -13.28 0.00
C ALA A 151 5.60 -13.60 -0.18
N ALA A 152 4.90 -12.79 -1.00
CA ALA A 152 3.51 -13.01 -1.42
C ALA A 152 3.37 -14.02 -2.57
N GLU A 153 4.42 -14.76 -2.93
CA GLU A 153 4.43 -15.70 -4.07
C GLU A 153 3.98 -15.00 -5.37
N PHE A 154 4.42 -13.76 -5.57
CA PHE A 154 4.04 -12.88 -6.70
C PHE A 154 2.52 -12.68 -6.85
N THR A 155 1.78 -12.87 -5.78
CA THR A 155 0.35 -12.58 -5.72
C THR A 155 0.15 -11.19 -5.12
N PRO A 156 -0.23 -10.17 -5.92
CA PRO A 156 -0.27 -8.80 -5.43
C PRO A 156 -1.53 -8.51 -4.61
N LYS A 157 -1.47 -7.50 -3.73
CA LYS A 157 -2.66 -6.82 -3.21
C LYS A 157 -3.48 -6.28 -4.41
N PRO A 158 -4.80 -6.34 -4.37
CA PRO A 158 -5.71 -6.70 -3.28
C PRO A 158 -6.10 -8.19 -3.23
N ASN A 159 -5.37 -9.10 -3.85
CA ASN A 159 -5.72 -10.52 -3.82
C ASN A 159 -5.71 -11.05 -2.39
N ARG A 160 -6.77 -11.73 -1.98
CA ARG A 160 -6.93 -12.32 -0.64
C ARG A 160 -5.74 -13.20 -0.24
N ARG A 161 -5.18 -13.97 -1.19
CA ARG A 161 -4.03 -14.86 -0.94
C ARG A 161 -2.81 -14.11 -0.40
N ALA A 162 -2.54 -12.89 -0.89
CA ALA A 162 -1.41 -12.09 -0.40
C ALA A 162 -1.53 -11.80 1.10
N TYR A 163 -2.73 -11.45 1.55
CA TYR A 163 -2.99 -11.16 2.97
C TYR A 163 -3.01 -12.43 3.82
N ASP A 164 -3.56 -13.54 3.30
CA ASP A 164 -3.56 -14.82 4.03
C ASP A 164 -2.12 -15.29 4.28
N LEU A 165 -1.23 -15.23 3.26
CA LEU A 165 0.20 -15.54 3.41
C LEU A 165 0.90 -14.62 4.41
N PHE A 166 0.60 -13.32 4.37
CA PHE A 166 1.16 -12.34 5.29
C PHE A 166 0.73 -12.62 6.74
N VAL A 167 -0.57 -12.83 6.97
CA VAL A 167 -1.14 -13.12 8.29
C VAL A 167 -0.57 -14.42 8.86
N GLU A 168 -0.47 -15.47 8.04
CA GLU A 168 0.09 -16.77 8.43
C GLU A 168 1.57 -16.65 8.80
N LYS A 169 2.39 -16.04 7.91
CA LYS A 169 3.85 -15.89 8.13
C LYS A 169 4.15 -15.16 9.43
N HIS A 170 3.44 -14.07 9.71
CA HIS A 170 3.70 -13.23 10.88
C HIS A 170 2.84 -13.58 12.08
N ARG A 171 1.94 -14.58 11.96
CA ARG A 171 1.02 -15.01 13.04
C ARG A 171 0.23 -13.83 13.60
N ILE A 172 -0.36 -13.05 12.71
CA ILE A 172 -1.12 -11.86 13.07
C ILE A 172 -2.53 -12.28 13.49
N GLU A 173 -3.04 -11.67 14.58
CA GLU A 173 -4.47 -11.68 14.88
C GLU A 173 -5.10 -10.46 14.19
N PRO A 174 -5.87 -10.66 13.10
CA PRO A 174 -6.35 -9.53 12.30
C PRO A 174 -7.23 -8.54 13.07
N SER A 175 -8.01 -9.03 14.02
CA SER A 175 -8.85 -8.19 14.88
C SER A 175 -8.04 -7.27 15.83
N HIS A 176 -6.72 -7.53 15.98
CA HIS A 176 -5.77 -6.72 16.74
C HIS A 176 -4.74 -6.04 15.82
N ALA A 177 -5.10 -5.83 14.56
CA ALA A 177 -4.22 -5.19 13.60
C ALA A 177 -4.85 -3.94 12.97
N ALA A 178 -4.01 -3.02 12.52
CA ALA A 178 -4.42 -1.88 11.70
C ALA A 178 -3.59 -1.83 10.42
N MET A 179 -4.24 -1.50 9.28
CA MET A 179 -3.57 -1.33 8.00
C MET A 179 -3.73 0.08 7.45
N PHE A 180 -2.60 0.67 7.04
CA PHE A 180 -2.47 1.97 6.41
C PHE A 180 -2.09 1.78 4.94
N GLU A 181 -2.82 2.39 4.02
CA GLU A 181 -2.73 2.16 2.58
C GLU A 181 -3.22 3.38 1.79
N ASP A 182 -2.65 3.64 0.63
CA ASP A 182 -3.05 4.76 -0.22
C ASP A 182 -4.09 4.37 -1.29
N ILE A 183 -4.27 3.07 -1.57
CA ILE A 183 -5.23 2.54 -2.55
C ILE A 183 -6.41 1.89 -1.84
N ALA A 184 -7.58 2.52 -1.91
CA ALA A 184 -8.80 2.09 -1.22
C ALA A 184 -9.15 0.60 -1.42
N LYS A 185 -9.01 0.07 -2.64
CA LYS A 185 -9.30 -1.35 -2.95
C LYS A 185 -8.44 -2.33 -2.17
N ASN A 186 -7.22 -1.92 -1.78
CA ASN A 186 -6.31 -2.76 -1.00
C ASN A 186 -6.71 -2.85 0.48
N LEU A 187 -7.64 -2.01 0.95
CA LEU A 187 -8.19 -2.06 2.30
C LEU A 187 -9.41 -2.99 2.43
N VAL A 188 -9.98 -3.48 1.32
CA VAL A 188 -11.17 -4.36 1.36
C VAL A 188 -10.87 -5.63 2.13
N VAL A 189 -9.83 -6.35 1.77
CA VAL A 189 -9.47 -7.63 2.43
C VAL A 189 -9.05 -7.43 3.89
N PRO A 190 -8.18 -6.47 4.26
CA PRO A 190 -7.89 -6.15 5.66
C PRO A 190 -9.15 -5.89 6.49
N HIS A 191 -10.07 -5.08 5.97
CA HIS A 191 -11.32 -4.80 6.65
C HIS A 191 -12.18 -6.06 6.85
N ASP A 192 -12.31 -6.91 5.82
CA ASP A 192 -13.05 -8.18 5.89
C ASP A 192 -12.43 -9.18 6.87
N LEU A 193 -11.11 -9.10 7.05
CA LEU A 193 -10.38 -9.87 8.06
C LEU A 193 -10.59 -9.34 9.48
N GLY A 194 -11.12 -8.13 9.66
CA GLY A 194 -11.37 -7.52 10.96
C GLY A 194 -10.34 -6.47 11.38
N MET A 195 -9.38 -6.13 10.52
CA MET A 195 -8.40 -5.07 10.80
C MET A 195 -9.07 -3.69 10.84
N THR A 196 -8.52 -2.77 11.63
CA THR A 196 -8.81 -1.34 11.49
C THR A 196 -8.10 -0.81 10.25
N THR A 197 -8.81 -0.05 9.42
CA THR A 197 -8.28 0.41 8.13
C THR A 197 -8.16 1.92 8.07
N CYS A 198 -7.07 2.41 7.50
CA CYS A 198 -6.81 3.84 7.30
C CYS A 198 -6.34 4.11 5.88
N LEU A 199 -7.10 4.92 5.14
CA LEU A 199 -6.72 5.38 3.82
C LEU A 199 -5.83 6.63 3.95
N VAL A 200 -4.62 6.57 3.39
CA VAL A 200 -3.68 7.68 3.33
C VAL A 200 -3.80 8.35 1.97
N LEU A 201 -4.29 9.59 1.95
CA LEU A 201 -4.49 10.34 0.72
C LEU A 201 -3.35 11.33 0.47
N PRO A 202 -3.04 11.65 -0.79
CA PRO A 202 -2.12 12.73 -1.10
C PRO A 202 -2.69 14.08 -0.63
N LYS A 203 -1.81 15.03 -0.25
CA LYS A 203 -2.22 16.40 0.12
C LYS A 203 -2.71 17.19 -1.09
N THR A 204 -2.24 16.83 -2.27
CA THR A 204 -2.61 17.46 -3.54
C THR A 204 -3.10 16.40 -4.52
N VAL A 205 -3.88 16.82 -5.52
CA VAL A 205 -4.33 15.90 -6.57
C VAL A 205 -3.11 15.39 -7.33
N ASP A 206 -2.97 14.07 -7.37
CA ASP A 206 -1.93 13.40 -8.13
C ASP A 206 -2.35 13.23 -9.59
N PRO A 207 -1.70 13.93 -10.54
CA PRO A 207 -2.02 13.80 -11.94
C PRO A 207 -1.59 12.46 -12.57
N PHE A 208 -0.76 11.67 -11.87
CA PHE A 208 -0.25 10.37 -12.33
C PHE A 208 -1.04 9.20 -11.76
N ARG A 209 -1.94 9.46 -10.82
CA ARG A 209 -2.79 8.44 -10.21
C ARG A 209 -3.92 8.08 -11.17
N ASP A 210 -4.12 6.79 -11.39
CA ASP A 210 -5.22 6.32 -12.23
C ASP A 210 -6.58 6.70 -11.62
N ALA A 211 -7.56 7.07 -12.48
CA ALA A 211 -8.86 7.55 -12.04
C ALA A 211 -9.59 6.57 -11.10
N PHE A 212 -9.44 5.26 -11.32
CA PHE A 212 -10.05 4.23 -10.46
C PHE A 212 -9.39 4.11 -9.06
N GLU A 213 -8.19 4.64 -8.88
CA GLU A 213 -7.51 4.73 -7.58
C GLU A 213 -7.95 5.96 -6.77
N GLN A 214 -8.56 6.94 -7.45
CA GLN A 214 -9.02 8.19 -6.85
C GLN A 214 -10.47 8.13 -6.32
N GLU A 215 -11.22 7.08 -6.64
CA GLU A 215 -12.68 7.14 -6.65
C GLU A 215 -13.39 6.89 -5.32
N VAL A 216 -12.75 6.43 -4.24
CA VAL A 216 -13.54 6.04 -3.06
C VAL A 216 -12.92 6.50 -1.75
N VAL A 217 -13.34 7.66 -1.26
CA VAL A 217 -13.02 8.15 0.11
C VAL A 217 -14.05 7.65 1.13
N GLU A 218 -15.28 7.39 0.71
CA GLU A 218 -16.37 6.92 1.56
C GLU A 218 -16.80 5.50 1.16
N ALA A 219 -16.18 4.50 1.77
CA ALA A 219 -16.57 3.10 1.58
C ALA A 219 -16.61 2.36 2.92
N PRO A 220 -17.45 1.33 3.06
CA PRO A 220 -17.61 0.58 4.31
C PRO A 220 -16.32 -0.06 4.84
N HIS A 221 -15.33 -0.26 3.97
CA HIS A 221 -14.03 -0.85 4.28
C HIS A 221 -12.96 0.19 4.64
N ILE A 222 -13.31 1.45 4.82
CA ILE A 222 -12.41 2.54 5.22
C ILE A 222 -12.90 3.08 6.57
N ASP A 223 -12.21 2.74 7.67
CA ASP A 223 -12.55 3.24 8.98
C ASP A 223 -12.06 4.68 9.18
N HIS A 224 -10.87 5.01 8.65
CA HIS A 224 -10.23 6.31 8.81
C HIS A 224 -9.61 6.81 7.51
N VAL A 225 -9.47 8.13 7.40
CA VAL A 225 -8.79 8.79 6.28
C VAL A 225 -7.83 9.84 6.83
N THR A 226 -6.63 9.93 6.26
CA THR A 226 -5.68 10.98 6.59
C THR A 226 -4.93 11.46 5.36
N THR A 227 -4.49 12.72 5.38
CA THR A 227 -3.53 13.30 4.42
C THR A 227 -2.18 13.60 5.08
N ASP A 228 -2.04 13.28 6.39
CA ASP A 228 -0.83 13.48 7.17
C ASP A 228 -0.64 12.29 8.12
N LEU A 229 0.09 11.27 7.65
CA LEU A 229 0.29 10.05 8.41
C LEU A 229 0.99 10.31 9.75
N ALA A 230 2.06 11.11 9.78
CA ALA A 230 2.79 11.40 11.01
C ALA A 230 1.92 12.10 12.05
N GLY A 231 1.18 13.14 11.63
CA GLY A 231 0.25 13.85 12.50
C GLY A 231 -0.90 12.97 12.96
N PHE A 232 -1.42 12.09 12.10
CA PHE A 232 -2.50 11.14 12.43
C PHE A 232 -2.06 10.12 13.48
N LEU A 233 -0.88 9.51 13.30
CA LEU A 233 -0.32 8.55 14.26
C LEU A 233 -0.03 9.20 15.61
N SER A 234 0.52 10.43 15.62
CA SER A 234 0.85 11.15 16.86
C SER A 234 -0.36 11.70 17.61
N GLY A 235 -1.47 11.96 16.92
CA GLY A 235 -2.69 12.57 17.47
C GLY A 235 -3.81 11.55 17.66
N PRO A 236 -4.67 11.28 16.64
CA PRO A 236 -5.86 10.45 16.80
C PRO A 236 -5.54 9.01 17.24
N VAL A 237 -4.44 8.42 16.76
CA VAL A 237 -4.04 7.05 17.12
C VAL A 237 -3.51 7.01 18.54
N CYS A 238 -2.43 7.76 18.86
CA CYS A 238 -1.85 7.77 20.22
C CYS A 238 -2.81 8.29 21.27
N GLY A 239 -3.73 9.21 20.92
CA GLY A 239 -4.76 9.69 21.83
C GLY A 239 -5.85 8.67 22.17
N SER A 240 -5.90 7.54 21.43
CA SER A 240 -6.85 6.44 21.62
C SER A 240 -6.23 5.24 22.34
N LEU A 241 -4.90 5.22 22.50
CA LEU A 241 -4.12 4.18 23.19
C LEU A 241 -4.01 4.47 24.68
#